data_3c89eea3783cba70188326f1811085e7
#
_entry.id   3c89eea3783cba70188326f1811085e7
#
_cell.length_a   1.000
_cell.length_b   1.000
_cell.length_c   1.000
_cell.angle_alpha   90.00
_cell.angle_beta   90.00
_cell.angle_gamma   90.00
#
_symmetry.space_group_name_H-M   'P 1'
#
loop_
_entity.id
_entity.type
_entity.pdbx_description
1 polymer ?
#
loop_
_entity_poly.entity_id
_entity_poly.type
_entity_poly.pdbx_seq_one_letter_code
_entity_poly.pdbx_strand_id
1 'polypeptide(L)'
;MSKRLDWVQEEIDNLKAAGLYNNIRTLGSPQGAWLIVDGKKVLNFCSNNYLGLANHPKMVEAAQQALTKFGVGPGAVRSIAGTMLLHTELEQRLARFKGVEAAVVLQSGFAANTAVIPVLVGKDDLIISDELNHASIIDGCRLSGAPISKYAHTDVADLERVISENKGKYRRTLVITDGVFSMDGDLAPLDKIYEVTSRHDMMLMVDDAHGEGVVG
;
A
#
# COMPACT_ATOMS: atom_id res chain seq x y z
N MET A 1 15.44 -10.44 -35.05
CA MET A 1 14.96 -9.55 -33.99
C MET A 1 15.58 -8.17 -34.15
N SER A 2 14.93 -7.10 -33.74
CA SER A 2 15.43 -5.74 -33.92
C SER A 2 16.59 -5.48 -32.95
N LYS A 3 17.75 -5.03 -33.46
CA LYS A 3 18.92 -4.62 -32.65
C LYS A 3 18.61 -3.61 -31.52
N ARG A 4 17.42 -2.97 -31.61
CA ARG A 4 16.95 -1.98 -30.59
C ARG A 4 16.67 -2.58 -29.21
N LEU A 5 16.55 -3.90 -29.09
CA LEU A 5 16.22 -4.58 -27.84
C LEU A 5 17.33 -5.52 -27.35
N ASP A 6 18.50 -5.52 -28.03
CA ASP A 6 19.61 -6.40 -27.66
C ASP A 6 20.10 -6.10 -26.23
N TRP A 7 20.03 -4.83 -25.80
CA TRP A 7 20.35 -4.41 -24.45
C TRP A 7 19.47 -5.08 -23.36
N VAL A 8 18.22 -5.46 -23.69
CA VAL A 8 17.32 -6.15 -22.73
C VAL A 8 17.89 -7.52 -22.38
N GLN A 9 18.46 -8.24 -23.40
CA GLN A 9 19.06 -9.53 -23.15
C GLN A 9 20.34 -9.40 -22.30
N GLU A 10 21.16 -8.37 -22.57
CA GLU A 10 22.36 -8.08 -21.78
C GLU A 10 22.01 -7.80 -20.32
N GLU A 11 20.97 -6.99 -20.04
CA GLU A 11 20.49 -6.72 -18.68
C GLU A 11 19.98 -7.99 -17.99
N ILE A 12 19.22 -8.85 -18.69
CA ILE A 12 18.77 -10.13 -18.14
C ILE A 12 19.94 -11.02 -17.77
N ASP A 13 20.96 -11.07 -18.62
CA ASP A 13 22.14 -11.89 -18.38
C ASP A 13 22.98 -11.34 -17.22
N ASN A 14 23.09 -10.02 -17.10
CA ASN A 14 23.71 -9.34 -15.95
C ASN A 14 22.98 -9.66 -14.64
N LEU A 15 21.65 -9.57 -14.62
CA LEU A 15 20.83 -9.92 -13.45
C LEU A 15 21.01 -11.40 -13.06
N LYS A 16 21.08 -12.31 -14.04
CA LYS A 16 21.34 -13.74 -13.79
C LYS A 16 22.74 -13.97 -13.23
N ALA A 17 23.74 -13.33 -13.81
CA ALA A 17 25.13 -13.43 -13.36
C ALA A 17 25.31 -12.89 -11.93
N ALA A 18 24.58 -11.83 -11.57
CA ALA A 18 24.57 -11.25 -10.23
C ALA A 18 23.70 -12.02 -9.21
N GLY A 19 22.95 -13.05 -9.63
CA GLY A 19 22.02 -13.78 -8.75
C GLY A 19 20.76 -12.98 -8.38
N LEU A 20 20.48 -11.90 -9.09
CA LEU A 20 19.35 -10.99 -8.83
C LEU A 20 18.15 -11.25 -9.74
N TYR A 21 18.23 -12.21 -10.63
CA TYR A 21 17.15 -12.57 -11.52
C TYR A 21 16.05 -13.33 -10.78
N ASN A 22 14.88 -12.72 -10.64
CA ASN A 22 13.73 -13.33 -9.99
C ASN A 22 13.02 -14.32 -10.92
N ASN A 23 12.96 -15.59 -10.51
CA ASN A 23 12.12 -16.59 -11.17
C ASN A 23 10.70 -16.57 -10.60
N ILE A 24 9.72 -16.20 -11.42
CA ILE A 24 8.32 -16.25 -11.05
C ILE A 24 7.88 -17.71 -10.94
N ARG A 25 7.42 -18.12 -9.77
CA ARG A 25 6.93 -19.47 -9.50
C ARG A 25 5.46 -19.60 -9.83
N THR A 26 5.04 -20.76 -10.34
CA THR A 26 3.65 -21.04 -10.69
C THR A 26 2.95 -21.76 -9.54
N LEU A 27 1.83 -21.18 -9.07
CA LEU A 27 0.96 -21.80 -8.08
C LEU A 27 -0.14 -22.60 -8.77
N GLY A 28 -0.20 -23.90 -8.50
CA GLY A 28 -1.17 -24.86 -9.06
C GLY A 28 -2.29 -25.23 -8.09
N SER A 29 -2.50 -24.48 -7.02
CA SER A 29 -3.56 -24.70 -6.03
C SER A 29 -4.17 -23.38 -5.53
N PRO A 30 -5.36 -23.43 -4.89
CA PRO A 30 -5.85 -22.29 -4.12
C PRO A 30 -4.87 -21.88 -3.00
N GLN A 31 -4.99 -20.64 -2.52
CA GLN A 31 -4.21 -20.15 -1.39
C GLN A 31 -4.58 -20.87 -0.08
N GLY A 32 -3.56 -21.22 0.69
CA GLY A 32 -3.71 -21.90 1.98
C GLY A 32 -2.35 -22.14 2.64
N ALA A 33 -2.34 -22.85 3.76
CA ALA A 33 -1.10 -23.24 4.45
C ALA A 33 -0.22 -24.19 3.60
N TRP A 34 -0.83 -24.98 2.75
CA TRP A 34 -0.15 -25.84 1.80
C TRP A 34 -0.47 -25.39 0.38
N LEU A 35 0.57 -25.28 -0.44
CA LEU A 35 0.47 -24.90 -1.86
C LEU A 35 1.08 -25.97 -2.75
N ILE A 36 0.64 -26.01 -4.01
CA ILE A 36 1.37 -26.67 -5.09
C ILE A 36 2.16 -25.59 -5.83
N VAL A 37 3.47 -25.62 -5.76
CA VAL A 37 4.39 -24.69 -6.41
C VAL A 37 5.25 -25.46 -7.40
N ASP A 38 5.17 -25.12 -8.67
CA ASP A 38 5.88 -25.83 -9.76
C ASP A 38 5.70 -27.36 -9.69
N GLY A 39 4.46 -27.80 -9.38
CA GLY A 39 4.09 -29.21 -9.25
C GLY A 39 4.46 -29.87 -7.92
N LYS A 40 5.09 -29.16 -6.97
CA LYS A 40 5.51 -29.69 -5.68
C LYS A 40 4.65 -29.13 -4.54
N LYS A 41 4.26 -29.99 -3.58
CA LYS A 41 3.55 -29.57 -2.37
C LYS A 41 4.54 -28.96 -1.39
N VAL A 42 4.29 -27.72 -0.97
CA VAL A 42 5.13 -26.94 -0.05
C VAL A 42 4.30 -26.24 1.01
N LEU A 43 4.90 -25.96 2.18
CA LEU A 43 4.33 -25.06 3.18
C LEU A 43 4.50 -23.61 2.74
N ASN A 44 3.46 -22.80 2.97
CA ASN A 44 3.42 -21.40 2.59
C ASN A 44 3.69 -20.52 3.81
N PHE A 45 4.85 -19.85 3.82
CA PHE A 45 5.25 -18.88 4.85
C PHE A 45 5.37 -17.44 4.32
N CYS A 46 5.02 -17.19 3.06
CA CYS A 46 5.23 -15.90 2.40
C CYS A 46 3.94 -15.31 1.79
N SER A 47 2.78 -15.67 2.31
CA SER A 47 1.50 -15.15 1.85
C SER A 47 1.07 -13.93 2.67
N ASN A 48 0.48 -12.93 1.99
CA ASN A 48 -0.25 -11.83 2.63
C ASN A 48 -1.68 -12.22 3.03
N ASN A 49 -2.06 -13.49 2.90
CA ASN A 49 -3.37 -14.02 3.28
C ASN A 49 -3.45 -14.29 4.79
N TYR A 50 -3.09 -13.31 5.60
CA TYR A 50 -2.96 -13.42 7.07
C TYR A 50 -4.21 -13.97 7.75
N LEU A 51 -5.39 -13.55 7.29
CA LEU A 51 -6.68 -13.94 7.85
C LEU A 51 -7.28 -15.20 7.20
N GLY A 52 -6.60 -15.81 6.23
CA GLY A 52 -7.08 -17.00 5.53
C GLY A 52 -8.32 -16.76 4.65
N LEU A 53 -8.60 -15.52 4.25
CA LEU A 53 -9.83 -15.16 3.55
C LEU A 53 -9.79 -15.41 2.04
N ALA A 54 -8.61 -15.53 1.44
CA ALA A 54 -8.46 -15.61 -0.02
C ALA A 54 -9.24 -16.80 -0.66
N ASN A 55 -9.46 -17.88 0.08
CA ASN A 55 -10.23 -19.05 -0.35
C ASN A 55 -11.30 -19.47 0.69
N HIS A 56 -11.78 -18.52 1.47
CA HIS A 56 -12.80 -18.81 2.48
C HIS A 56 -14.16 -19.07 1.79
N PRO A 57 -14.91 -20.15 2.12
CA PRO A 57 -16.14 -20.52 1.41
C PRO A 57 -17.17 -19.40 1.31
N LYS A 58 -17.38 -18.64 2.37
CA LYS A 58 -18.31 -17.49 2.35
C LYS A 58 -17.86 -16.38 1.41
N MET A 59 -16.54 -16.18 1.23
CA MET A 59 -16.02 -15.19 0.28
C MET A 59 -16.24 -15.64 -1.15
N VAL A 60 -16.00 -16.93 -1.42
CA VAL A 60 -16.24 -17.54 -2.74
C VAL A 60 -17.72 -17.46 -3.11
N GLU A 61 -18.60 -17.83 -2.18
CA GLU A 61 -20.08 -17.75 -2.38
C GLU A 61 -20.53 -16.31 -2.66
N ALA A 62 -20.08 -15.36 -1.85
CA ALA A 62 -20.43 -13.94 -2.06
C ALA A 62 -19.96 -13.40 -3.42
N ALA A 63 -18.75 -13.81 -3.85
CA ALA A 63 -18.22 -13.44 -5.16
C ALA A 63 -19.06 -14.04 -6.30
N GLN A 64 -19.46 -15.31 -6.19
CA GLN A 64 -20.33 -15.96 -7.19
C GLN A 64 -21.71 -15.28 -7.30
N GLN A 65 -22.33 -14.95 -6.18
CA GLN A 65 -23.60 -14.20 -6.14
C GLN A 65 -23.46 -12.82 -6.78
N ALA A 66 -22.38 -12.09 -6.46
CA ALA A 66 -22.10 -10.79 -7.04
C ALA A 66 -21.88 -10.86 -8.56
N LEU A 67 -21.12 -11.84 -9.04
CA LEU A 67 -20.90 -12.08 -10.48
C LEU A 67 -22.21 -12.34 -11.21
N THR A 68 -23.10 -13.14 -10.63
CA THR A 68 -24.40 -13.46 -11.24
C THR A 68 -25.31 -12.22 -11.33
N LYS A 69 -25.26 -11.34 -10.29
CA LYS A 69 -26.15 -10.19 -10.20
C LYS A 69 -25.61 -8.96 -10.95
N PHE A 70 -24.31 -8.73 -10.93
CA PHE A 70 -23.69 -7.48 -11.38
C PHE A 70 -22.73 -7.66 -12.56
N GLY A 71 -22.38 -8.89 -12.95
CA GLY A 71 -21.37 -9.17 -13.95
C GLY A 71 -19.94 -9.05 -13.41
N VAL A 72 -18.96 -9.05 -14.33
CA VAL A 72 -17.52 -9.13 -13.99
C VAL A 72 -16.94 -7.80 -13.49
N GLY A 73 -17.51 -6.68 -13.92
CA GLY A 73 -16.97 -5.37 -13.55
C GLY A 73 -17.83 -4.20 -14.05
N PRO A 74 -17.47 -2.97 -13.67
CA PRO A 74 -18.29 -1.79 -13.90
C PRO A 74 -18.28 -1.27 -15.35
N GLY A 75 -17.33 -1.71 -16.18
CA GLY A 75 -17.23 -1.31 -17.59
C GLY A 75 -16.84 0.16 -17.82
N ALA A 76 -16.63 0.94 -16.77
CA ALA A 76 -16.30 2.36 -16.84
C ALA A 76 -15.52 2.83 -15.60
N VAL A 77 -14.95 4.05 -15.68
CA VAL A 77 -14.29 4.69 -14.53
C VAL A 77 -15.30 5.16 -13.49
N ARG A 78 -14.89 5.17 -12.20
CA ARG A 78 -15.73 5.50 -11.06
C ARG A 78 -16.46 6.84 -11.21
N SER A 79 -15.79 7.87 -11.71
CA SER A 79 -16.30 9.24 -11.82
C SER A 79 -17.32 9.46 -12.93
N ILE A 80 -17.50 8.51 -13.86
CA ILE A 80 -18.45 8.67 -14.99
C ILE A 80 -19.63 7.72 -14.84
N ALA A 81 -19.43 6.42 -15.05
CA ALA A 81 -20.50 5.42 -15.04
C ALA A 81 -20.05 4.09 -14.37
N GLY A 82 -18.94 4.10 -13.64
CA GLY A 82 -18.35 2.90 -13.05
C GLY A 82 -18.53 2.76 -11.53
N THR A 83 -19.25 3.67 -10.85
CA THR A 83 -19.58 3.51 -9.44
C THR A 83 -20.82 2.64 -9.30
N MET A 84 -20.62 1.38 -8.95
CA MET A 84 -21.69 0.42 -8.71
C MET A 84 -22.16 0.47 -7.26
N LEU A 85 -23.37 -0.03 -7.00
CA LEU A 85 -23.92 -0.15 -5.64
C LEU A 85 -22.96 -0.86 -4.67
N LEU A 86 -22.28 -1.91 -5.14
CA LEU A 86 -21.29 -2.65 -4.34
C LEU A 86 -20.14 -1.77 -3.85
N HIS A 87 -19.67 -0.82 -4.64
CA HIS A 87 -18.63 0.12 -4.19
C HIS A 87 -19.14 0.97 -3.02
N THR A 88 -20.33 1.57 -3.18
CA THR A 88 -20.92 2.45 -2.16
C THR A 88 -21.22 1.69 -0.87
N GLU A 89 -21.78 0.48 -0.96
CA GLU A 89 -22.04 -0.35 0.21
C GLU A 89 -20.76 -0.76 0.93
N LEU A 90 -19.71 -1.13 0.18
CA LEU A 90 -18.41 -1.48 0.75
C LEU A 90 -17.78 -0.28 1.46
N GLU A 91 -17.75 0.89 0.82
CA GLU A 91 -17.20 2.12 1.39
C GLU A 91 -17.93 2.51 2.68
N GLN A 92 -19.26 2.43 2.72
CA GLN A 92 -20.03 2.68 3.94
C GLN A 92 -19.74 1.66 5.05
N ARG A 93 -19.55 0.38 4.70
CA ARG A 93 -19.21 -0.66 5.69
C ARG A 93 -17.82 -0.46 6.25
N LEU A 94 -16.85 -0.14 5.38
CA LEU A 94 -15.48 0.16 5.79
C LEU A 94 -15.42 1.40 6.69
N ALA A 95 -16.11 2.47 6.33
CA ALA A 95 -16.18 3.67 7.17
C ALA A 95 -16.74 3.37 8.57
N ARG A 96 -17.81 2.59 8.66
CA ARG A 96 -18.35 2.15 9.96
C ARG A 96 -17.38 1.24 10.73
N PHE A 97 -16.75 0.30 10.04
CA PHE A 97 -15.80 -0.63 10.65
C PHE A 97 -14.59 0.10 11.25
N LYS A 98 -14.06 1.08 10.53
CA LYS A 98 -12.92 1.91 10.99
C LYS A 98 -13.33 3.04 11.93
N GLY A 99 -14.63 3.32 12.10
CA GLY A 99 -15.08 4.45 12.91
C GLY A 99 -14.73 5.82 12.32
N VAL A 100 -14.63 5.92 10.99
CA VAL A 100 -14.26 7.14 10.27
C VAL A 100 -15.46 7.71 9.49
N GLU A 101 -15.37 8.99 9.12
CA GLU A 101 -16.43 9.69 8.40
C GLU A 101 -16.70 9.10 7.00
N ALA A 102 -15.66 8.74 6.27
CA ALA A 102 -15.76 8.21 4.92
C ALA A 102 -14.63 7.22 4.60
N ALA A 103 -14.88 6.37 3.61
CA ALA A 103 -13.89 5.50 2.99
C ALA A 103 -14.02 5.54 1.47
N VAL A 104 -12.93 5.33 0.76
CA VAL A 104 -12.86 5.23 -0.71
C VAL A 104 -12.14 3.96 -1.07
N VAL A 105 -12.71 3.17 -1.98
CA VAL A 105 -12.11 1.92 -2.48
C VAL A 105 -11.37 2.18 -3.77
N LEU A 106 -10.13 1.71 -3.83
CA LEU A 106 -9.24 1.75 -4.99
C LEU A 106 -8.78 0.32 -5.35
N GLN A 107 -8.14 0.15 -6.51
CA GLN A 107 -7.81 -1.18 -7.04
C GLN A 107 -6.72 -1.92 -6.24
N SER A 108 -5.88 -1.19 -5.54
CA SER A 108 -4.79 -1.75 -4.73
C SER A 108 -4.24 -0.71 -3.76
N GLY A 109 -3.45 -1.13 -2.75
CA GLY A 109 -2.69 -0.22 -1.88
C GLY A 109 -1.71 0.65 -2.66
N PHE A 110 -1.07 0.09 -3.70
CA PHE A 110 -0.22 0.87 -4.60
C PHE A 110 -1.01 2.03 -5.26
N ALA A 111 -2.19 1.73 -5.82
CA ALA A 111 -3.06 2.74 -6.40
C ALA A 111 -3.56 3.74 -5.35
N ALA A 112 -3.79 3.31 -4.11
CA ALA A 112 -4.17 4.20 -3.02
C ALA A 112 -3.08 5.23 -2.71
N ASN A 113 -1.84 4.80 -2.50
CA ASN A 113 -0.72 5.68 -2.21
C ASN A 113 -0.44 6.66 -3.36
N THR A 114 -0.39 6.16 -4.60
CA THR A 114 -0.12 7.00 -5.78
C THR A 114 -1.27 7.94 -6.15
N ALA A 115 -2.49 7.67 -5.73
CA ALA A 115 -3.63 8.55 -5.97
C ALA A 115 -3.84 9.57 -4.83
N VAL A 116 -3.70 9.16 -3.57
CA VAL A 116 -4.05 9.99 -2.41
C VAL A 116 -2.96 11.03 -2.11
N ILE A 117 -1.70 10.63 -2.10
CA ILE A 117 -0.60 11.53 -1.73
C ILE A 117 -0.55 12.79 -2.61
N PRO A 118 -0.61 12.69 -3.96
CA PRO A 118 -0.58 13.88 -4.83
C PRO A 118 -1.81 14.78 -4.73
N VAL A 119 -2.91 14.29 -4.17
CA VAL A 119 -4.11 15.10 -3.92
C VAL A 119 -3.98 15.91 -2.63
N LEU A 120 -3.33 15.35 -1.62
CA LEU A 120 -3.16 16.00 -0.31
C LEU A 120 -2.10 17.10 -0.32
N VAL A 121 -1.00 16.88 -1.02
CA VAL A 121 0.19 17.76 -0.99
C VAL A 121 0.81 17.95 -2.38
N GLY A 122 1.47 19.10 -2.57
CA GLY A 122 2.14 19.46 -3.81
C GLY A 122 3.39 20.30 -3.54
N LYS A 123 3.90 20.97 -4.57
CA LYS A 123 5.19 21.69 -4.58
C LYS A 123 5.42 22.70 -3.44
N ASP A 124 4.34 23.27 -2.87
CA ASP A 124 4.40 24.27 -1.82
C ASP A 124 4.22 23.66 -0.41
N ASP A 125 4.08 22.34 -0.33
CA ASP A 125 3.88 21.56 0.89
C ASP A 125 5.12 20.70 1.17
N LEU A 126 5.21 20.08 2.35
CA LEU A 126 6.28 19.16 2.74
C LEU A 126 5.72 17.78 2.99
N ILE A 127 6.46 16.76 2.58
CA ILE A 127 6.28 15.38 3.04
C ILE A 127 7.41 15.05 4.00
N ILE A 128 7.07 14.49 5.17
CA ILE A 128 8.02 13.86 6.09
C ILE A 128 7.73 12.37 6.10
N SER A 129 8.67 11.57 5.65
CA SER A 129 8.51 10.13 5.40
C SER A 129 9.47 9.32 6.25
N ASP A 130 8.98 8.23 6.86
CA ASP A 130 9.89 7.21 7.39
C ASP A 130 10.80 6.70 6.27
N GLU A 131 12.06 6.47 6.56
CA GLU A 131 13.07 6.10 5.55
C GLU A 131 12.84 4.72 4.94
N LEU A 132 12.13 3.81 5.64
CA LEU A 132 11.83 2.44 5.22
C LEU A 132 10.40 2.25 4.68
N ASN A 133 9.66 3.32 4.47
CA ASN A 133 8.32 3.25 3.89
C ASN A 133 8.29 2.47 2.57
N HIS A 134 7.17 1.79 2.33
CA HIS A 134 6.93 0.99 1.14
C HIS A 134 7.15 1.78 -0.16
N ALA A 135 7.63 1.09 -1.21
CA ALA A 135 7.95 1.69 -2.52
C ALA A 135 6.78 2.49 -3.13
N SER A 136 5.53 2.06 -2.94
CA SER A 136 4.35 2.78 -3.43
C SER A 136 4.15 4.15 -2.77
N ILE A 137 4.52 4.29 -1.49
CA ILE A 137 4.53 5.58 -0.78
C ILE A 137 5.60 6.48 -1.40
N ILE A 138 6.80 5.94 -1.61
CA ILE A 138 7.91 6.69 -2.24
C ILE A 138 7.49 7.19 -3.63
N ASP A 139 6.84 6.37 -4.43
CA ASP A 139 6.36 6.74 -5.76
C ASP A 139 5.22 7.76 -5.69
N GLY A 140 4.27 7.61 -4.76
CA GLY A 140 3.23 8.60 -4.50
C GLY A 140 3.80 9.95 -4.07
N CYS A 141 4.82 9.94 -3.20
CA CYS A 141 5.54 11.16 -2.80
C CYS A 141 6.20 11.85 -3.99
N ARG A 142 6.88 11.10 -4.86
CA ARG A 142 7.51 11.64 -6.08
C ARG A 142 6.47 12.25 -7.03
N LEU A 143 5.34 11.58 -7.22
CA LEU A 143 4.25 12.05 -8.08
C LEU A 143 3.62 13.36 -7.60
N SER A 144 3.64 13.63 -6.29
CA SER A 144 3.09 14.87 -5.71
C SER A 144 3.89 16.12 -6.10
N GLY A 145 5.19 15.96 -6.39
CA GLY A 145 6.13 17.06 -6.61
C GLY A 145 6.44 17.88 -5.35
N ALA A 146 5.97 17.45 -4.16
CA ALA A 146 6.31 18.07 -2.90
C ALA A 146 7.75 17.74 -2.48
N PRO A 147 8.49 18.66 -1.84
CA PRO A 147 9.73 18.35 -1.16
C PRO A 147 9.53 17.22 -0.14
N ILE A 148 10.53 16.33 -0.07
CA ILE A 148 10.50 15.16 0.81
C ILE A 148 11.67 15.25 1.77
N SER A 149 11.37 15.24 3.08
CA SER A 149 12.33 15.03 4.16
C SER A 149 12.12 13.64 4.75
N LYS A 150 13.21 12.94 5.05
CA LYS A 150 13.13 11.63 5.71
C LYS A 150 13.51 11.77 7.17
N TYR A 151 12.89 10.94 8.02
CA TYR A 151 13.34 10.71 9.39
C TYR A 151 13.80 9.25 9.53
N ALA A 152 14.70 9.02 10.50
CA ALA A 152 15.24 7.70 10.76
C ALA A 152 14.13 6.73 11.17
N HIS A 153 14.23 5.51 10.71
CA HIS A 153 13.20 4.49 10.86
C HIS A 153 12.69 4.37 12.32
N THR A 154 11.37 4.55 12.50
CA THR A 154 10.64 4.52 13.78
C THR A 154 11.15 5.48 14.86
N ASP A 155 12.10 6.37 14.55
CA ASP A 155 12.68 7.32 15.50
C ASP A 155 11.85 8.60 15.63
N VAL A 156 11.04 8.67 16.69
CA VAL A 156 10.19 9.83 17.00
C VAL A 156 11.01 11.08 17.34
N ALA A 157 12.19 10.92 17.93
CA ALA A 157 13.04 12.07 18.24
C ALA A 157 13.64 12.68 16.96
N ASP A 158 14.01 11.83 16.00
CA ASP A 158 14.45 12.31 14.70
C ASP A 158 13.29 12.94 13.90
N LEU A 159 12.07 12.40 14.00
CA LEU A 159 10.87 13.03 13.44
C LEU A 159 10.68 14.45 13.99
N GLU A 160 10.76 14.63 15.30
CA GLU A 160 10.67 15.96 15.94
C GLU A 160 11.77 16.92 15.47
N ARG A 161 13.00 16.43 15.31
CA ARG A 161 14.11 17.20 14.74
C ARG A 161 13.77 17.67 13.32
N VAL A 162 13.33 16.77 12.43
CA VAL A 162 12.99 17.09 11.04
C VAL A 162 11.83 18.08 10.96
N ILE A 163 10.83 17.94 11.84
CA ILE A 163 9.72 18.91 11.96
C ILE A 163 10.26 20.29 12.33
N SER A 164 11.10 20.36 13.37
CA SER A 164 11.67 21.61 13.88
C SER A 164 12.50 22.32 12.83
N GLU A 165 13.30 21.60 12.08
CA GLU A 165 14.14 22.14 10.99
C GLU A 165 13.31 22.75 9.85
N ASN A 166 12.08 22.27 9.66
CA ASN A 166 11.20 22.68 8.56
C ASN A 166 10.05 23.62 9.01
N LYS A 167 9.99 23.98 10.27
CA LYS A 167 8.92 24.79 10.83
C LYS A 167 8.77 26.13 10.11
N GLY A 168 7.56 26.42 9.64
CA GLY A 168 7.21 27.69 8.98
C GLY A 168 7.73 27.85 7.57
N LYS A 169 8.35 26.84 6.95
CA LYS A 169 8.88 26.91 5.57
C LYS A 169 7.84 26.49 4.52
N TYR A 170 6.81 25.76 4.89
CA TYR A 170 5.85 25.14 3.98
C TYR A 170 4.42 25.48 4.37
N ARG A 171 3.52 25.44 3.41
CA ARG A 171 2.10 25.71 3.62
C ARG A 171 1.43 24.63 4.46
N ARG A 172 1.72 23.36 4.18
CA ARG A 172 1.20 22.18 4.88
C ARG A 172 2.30 21.14 5.00
N THR A 173 2.16 20.23 5.97
CA THR A 173 3.07 19.09 6.11
C THR A 173 2.25 17.81 6.23
N LEU A 174 2.66 16.80 5.48
CA LEU A 174 2.13 15.44 5.55
C LEU A 174 3.21 14.51 6.09
N VAL A 175 2.98 13.92 7.24
CA VAL A 175 3.82 12.85 7.80
C VAL A 175 3.27 11.52 7.31
N ILE A 176 4.12 10.64 6.78
CA ILE A 176 3.71 9.32 6.26
C ILE A 176 4.58 8.23 6.85
N THR A 177 3.93 7.15 7.29
CA THR A 177 4.58 5.93 7.78
C THR A 177 3.77 4.69 7.41
N ASP A 178 4.44 3.54 7.22
CA ASP A 178 3.77 2.24 7.33
C ASP A 178 3.36 2.00 8.79
N GLY A 179 2.27 1.28 9.04
CA GLY A 179 1.87 0.84 10.37
C GLY A 179 2.67 -0.39 10.81
N VAL A 180 2.81 -1.34 9.90
CA VAL A 180 3.64 -2.55 10.02
C VAL A 180 4.59 -2.61 8.83
N PHE A 181 5.89 -2.59 9.08
CA PHE A 181 6.90 -2.67 8.02
C PHE A 181 7.11 -4.12 7.58
N SER A 182 6.69 -4.43 6.35
CA SER A 182 6.59 -5.82 5.86
C SER A 182 7.89 -6.59 5.77
N MET A 183 9.02 -5.90 5.58
CA MET A 183 10.32 -6.55 5.42
C MET A 183 10.95 -6.94 6.75
N ASP A 184 10.78 -6.13 7.79
CA ASP A 184 11.41 -6.29 9.10
C ASP A 184 10.39 -6.80 10.14
N GLY A 185 9.09 -6.55 9.92
CA GLY A 185 7.99 -7.01 10.77
C GLY A 185 7.77 -6.18 12.02
N ASP A 186 8.43 -5.04 12.13
CA ASP A 186 8.30 -4.11 13.23
C ASP A 186 7.12 -3.14 13.05
N LEU A 187 6.74 -2.51 14.15
CA LEU A 187 5.58 -1.63 14.25
C LEU A 187 6.02 -0.17 14.38
N ALA A 188 5.37 0.72 13.63
CA ALA A 188 5.52 2.14 13.88
C ALA A 188 4.95 2.52 15.26
N PRO A 189 5.61 3.40 16.02
CA PRO A 189 5.09 3.93 17.28
C PRO A 189 4.02 4.99 17.03
N LEU A 190 2.85 4.53 16.46
CA LEU A 190 1.80 5.41 15.93
C LEU A 190 1.21 6.36 16.97
N ASP A 191 1.09 5.93 18.22
CA ASP A 191 0.66 6.76 19.35
C ASP A 191 1.53 8.00 19.52
N LYS A 192 2.84 7.82 19.50
CA LYS A 192 3.83 8.90 19.63
C LYS A 192 3.90 9.77 18.38
N ILE A 193 3.87 9.13 17.19
CA ILE A 193 3.84 9.88 15.92
C ILE A 193 2.59 10.75 15.84
N TYR A 194 1.41 10.23 16.25
CA TYR A 194 0.17 10.98 16.30
C TYR A 194 0.24 12.15 17.30
N GLU A 195 0.82 11.93 18.49
CA GLU A 195 1.02 12.98 19.48
C GLU A 195 1.89 14.13 18.92
N VAL A 196 2.99 13.78 18.26
CA VAL A 196 3.89 14.77 17.65
C VAL A 196 3.20 15.53 16.53
N THR A 197 2.57 14.82 15.58
CA THR A 197 1.90 15.45 14.43
C THR A 197 0.74 16.34 14.88
N SER A 198 -0.04 15.91 15.88
CA SER A 198 -1.15 16.69 16.44
C SER A 198 -0.68 17.98 17.11
N ARG A 199 0.43 17.96 17.87
CA ARG A 199 1.02 19.16 18.47
C ARG A 199 1.43 20.22 17.44
N HIS A 200 1.74 19.80 16.23
CA HIS A 200 2.20 20.67 15.15
C HIS A 200 1.16 20.95 14.07
N ASP A 201 -0.09 20.52 14.26
CA ASP A 201 -1.20 20.66 13.29
C ASP A 201 -0.83 20.11 11.90
N MET A 202 -0.24 18.91 11.87
CA MET A 202 0.20 18.23 10.66
C MET A 202 -0.75 17.09 10.29
N MET A 203 -0.87 16.81 9.00
CA MET A 203 -1.57 15.61 8.52
C MET A 203 -0.71 14.37 8.79
N LEU A 204 -1.35 13.30 9.24
CA LEU A 204 -0.73 11.98 9.38
C LEU A 204 -1.43 10.99 8.42
N MET A 205 -0.65 10.30 7.61
CA MET A 205 -1.09 9.19 6.77
C MET A 205 -0.37 7.92 7.21
N VAL A 206 -1.13 6.86 7.44
CA VAL A 206 -0.61 5.54 7.81
C VAL A 206 -1.00 4.53 6.74
N ASP A 207 -0.03 3.83 6.19
CA ASP A 207 -0.27 2.65 5.35
C ASP A 207 -0.38 1.42 6.26
N ASP A 208 -1.59 0.93 6.43
CA ASP A 208 -1.89 -0.19 7.33
C ASP A 208 -2.13 -1.52 6.57
N ALA A 209 -1.49 -1.69 5.41
CA ALA A 209 -1.65 -2.86 4.56
C ALA A 209 -1.34 -4.19 5.25
N HIS A 210 -0.48 -4.19 6.25
CA HIS A 210 -0.06 -5.38 7.00
C HIS A 210 -0.59 -5.43 8.43
N GLY A 211 -1.22 -4.37 8.93
CA GLY A 211 -1.72 -4.28 10.31
C GLY A 211 -3.20 -4.58 10.44
N GLU A 212 -4.02 -4.13 9.49
CA GLU A 212 -5.48 -4.22 9.54
C GLU A 212 -6.00 -5.65 9.76
N GLY A 213 -6.72 -5.85 10.88
CA GLY A 213 -7.24 -7.16 11.26
C GLY A 213 -6.19 -8.16 11.78
N VAL A 214 -4.92 -7.76 11.88
CA VAL A 214 -3.80 -8.59 12.38
C VAL A 214 -3.33 -8.10 13.75
N VAL A 215 -3.08 -6.82 13.88
CA VAL A 215 -2.60 -6.22 15.16
C VAL A 215 -3.65 -5.39 15.88
N GLY A 216 -4.84 -5.26 15.36
CA GLY A 216 -5.96 -4.59 16.03
C GLY A 216 -6.33 -3.25 15.42
#